data_fc51f44c9abb20d9498f7ee0fef60aef
#
_entry.id   fc51f44c9abb20d9498f7ee0fef60aef
#
_cell.length_a   1.000
_cell.length_b   1.000
_cell.length_c   1.000
_cell.angle_alpha   90.00
_cell.angle_beta   90.00
_cell.angle_gamma   90.00
#
_symmetry.space_group_name_H-M   'P 1'
#
loop_
_entity.id
_entity.type
_entity.pdbx_description
1 polymer ?
#
loop_
_entity_poly.entity_id
_entity_poly.type
_entity_poly.pdbx_seq_one_letter_code
_entity_poly.pdbx_strand_id
1 'polypeptide(L)'
;MWILGHRGASAAAPENTLAAFSLAMTQQATGIELDVYQVEDEIVIIHDRWLNRTTNGKGMVTSHPLSYLRSLDAGNGEVIPYLAEVFEILPADAVLNVEIKHLSNVD
;
A
#
# COMPACT_ATOMS: atom_id res chain seq x y z
N MET A 1 -10.61 -19.11 10.49
CA MET A 1 -9.64 -18.11 11.02
C MET A 1 -9.00 -17.35 9.86
N TRP A 2 -8.95 -16.05 10.00
CA TRP A 2 -8.28 -15.23 8.98
C TRP A 2 -6.82 -15.05 9.34
N ILE A 3 -5.94 -15.29 8.36
CA ILE A 3 -4.50 -15.00 8.47
C ILE A 3 -4.21 -13.91 7.47
N LEU A 4 -4.00 -12.68 7.96
CA LEU A 4 -3.79 -11.52 7.12
C LEU A 4 -2.31 -11.15 7.06
N GLY A 5 -1.81 -10.87 5.85
CA GLY A 5 -0.49 -10.29 5.68
C GLY A 5 -0.53 -8.81 6.07
N HIS A 6 0.04 -8.47 7.21
CA HIS A 6 0.12 -7.09 7.71
C HIS A 6 1.01 -6.28 6.77
N ARG A 7 0.43 -5.30 6.06
CA ARG A 7 1.11 -4.55 4.98
C ARG A 7 1.67 -5.47 3.89
N GLY A 8 0.97 -6.61 3.66
CA GLY A 8 1.45 -7.70 2.83
C GLY A 8 2.43 -8.58 3.58
N ALA A 9 3.29 -9.30 2.86
CA ALA A 9 4.37 -10.11 3.46
C ALA A 9 5.56 -9.21 3.80
N SER A 10 5.37 -8.30 4.76
CA SER A 10 6.30 -7.20 5.04
C SER A 10 7.64 -7.65 5.63
N ALA A 11 7.72 -8.87 6.16
CA ALA A 11 9.00 -9.42 6.63
C ALA A 11 9.90 -9.90 5.47
N ALA A 12 9.33 -10.14 4.28
CA ALA A 12 10.05 -10.72 3.15
C ALA A 12 10.04 -9.83 1.90
N ALA A 13 9.23 -8.78 1.87
CA ALA A 13 9.15 -7.85 0.75
C ALA A 13 8.83 -6.46 1.29
N PRO A 14 9.11 -5.38 0.52
CA PRO A 14 8.80 -4.03 1.01
C PRO A 14 7.33 -3.88 1.36
N GLU A 15 7.05 -3.34 2.56
CA GLU A 15 5.68 -3.22 3.06
C GLU A 15 4.80 -2.39 2.12
N ASN A 16 3.52 -2.74 2.05
CA ASN A 16 2.50 -2.00 1.30
C ASN A 16 2.84 -1.85 -0.20
N THR A 17 3.53 -2.83 -0.78
CA THR A 17 3.79 -2.89 -2.22
C THR A 17 3.01 -4.05 -2.84
N LEU A 18 2.80 -3.99 -4.16
CA LEU A 18 2.15 -5.10 -4.86
C LEU A 18 2.94 -6.40 -4.70
N ALA A 19 4.27 -6.31 -4.68
CA ALA A 19 5.12 -7.48 -4.45
C ALA A 19 4.85 -8.12 -3.09
N ALA A 20 4.71 -7.31 -2.02
CA ALA A 20 4.41 -7.81 -0.69
C ALA A 20 3.00 -8.45 -0.62
N PHE A 21 2.04 -7.86 -1.29
CA PHE A 21 0.67 -8.39 -1.32
C PHE A 21 0.62 -9.72 -2.08
N SER A 22 1.26 -9.80 -3.24
CA SER A 22 1.32 -11.04 -4.01
C SER A 22 2.05 -12.14 -3.25
N LEU A 23 3.14 -11.80 -2.55
CA LEU A 23 3.90 -12.77 -1.76
C LEU A 23 3.06 -13.30 -0.60
N ALA A 24 2.28 -12.45 0.07
CA ALA A 24 1.39 -12.89 1.14
C ALA A 24 0.41 -13.95 0.64
N MET A 25 -0.17 -13.76 -0.53
CA MET A 25 -1.09 -14.74 -1.10
C MET A 25 -0.37 -16.04 -1.48
N THR A 26 0.86 -15.96 -1.98
CA THR A 26 1.69 -17.13 -2.26
C THR A 26 2.01 -17.90 -0.98
N GLN A 27 2.17 -17.20 0.15
CA GLN A 27 2.43 -17.81 1.45
C GLN A 27 1.13 -18.27 2.14
N GLN A 28 0.04 -18.35 1.39
CA GLN A 28 -1.25 -18.89 1.84
C GLN A 28 -1.93 -18.05 2.92
N ALA A 29 -1.68 -16.74 2.94
CA ALA A 29 -2.48 -15.85 3.77
C ALA A 29 -3.92 -15.85 3.26
N THR A 30 -4.88 -15.65 4.18
CA THR A 30 -6.30 -15.52 3.82
C THR A 30 -6.55 -14.21 3.09
N GLY A 31 -5.74 -13.21 3.38
CA GLY A 31 -5.85 -11.90 2.76
C GLY A 31 -4.72 -10.99 3.20
N ILE A 32 -4.92 -9.72 3.06
CA ILE A 32 -3.92 -8.71 3.40
C ILE A 32 -4.54 -7.58 4.21
N GLU A 33 -3.71 -6.91 4.98
CA GLU A 33 -4.01 -5.64 5.63
C GLU A 33 -3.15 -4.57 4.97
N LEU A 34 -3.72 -3.42 4.70
CA LEU A 34 -2.99 -2.31 4.10
C LEU A 34 -3.49 -0.97 4.62
N ASP A 35 -2.72 0.07 4.37
CA ASP A 35 -2.94 1.42 4.88
C ASP A 35 -3.07 2.38 3.71
N VAL A 36 -4.03 3.30 3.77
CA VAL A 36 -4.31 4.17 2.63
C VAL A 36 -4.39 5.64 3.01
N TYR A 37 -4.00 6.48 2.04
CA TYR A 37 -4.20 7.93 2.03
C TYR A 37 -4.89 8.31 0.74
N GLN A 38 -5.75 9.33 0.80
CA GLN A 38 -6.27 9.91 -0.44
C GLN A 38 -5.36 11.06 -0.87
N VAL A 39 -4.92 11.02 -2.13
CA VAL A 39 -4.13 12.09 -2.75
C VAL A 39 -4.77 12.37 -4.10
N GLU A 40 -5.20 13.61 -4.31
CA GLU A 40 -5.97 14.01 -5.49
C GLU A 40 -7.22 13.13 -5.60
N ASP A 41 -7.43 12.47 -6.70
CA ASP A 41 -8.59 11.58 -6.91
C ASP A 41 -8.25 10.09 -6.78
N GLU A 42 -7.07 9.76 -6.21
CA GLU A 42 -6.62 8.37 -6.06
C GLU A 42 -6.45 8.00 -4.59
N ILE A 43 -6.53 6.70 -4.33
CA ILE A 43 -6.22 6.11 -3.03
C ILE A 43 -4.87 5.43 -3.16
N VAL A 44 -3.88 5.94 -2.42
CA VAL A 44 -2.51 5.41 -2.43
C VAL A 44 -2.24 4.60 -1.18
N ILE A 45 -1.37 3.61 -1.29
CA ILE A 45 -1.12 2.65 -0.22
C ILE A 45 0.25 2.91 0.37
N ILE A 46 0.27 3.43 1.60
CA ILE A 46 1.48 3.68 2.38
C ILE A 46 1.07 3.82 3.85
N HIS A 47 1.90 3.37 4.77
CA HIS A 47 1.57 3.43 6.20
C HIS A 47 1.83 4.80 6.81
N ASP A 48 3.05 5.33 6.65
CA ASP A 48 3.46 6.57 7.28
C ASP A 48 2.88 7.77 6.55
N ARG A 49 2.64 8.87 7.29
CA ARG A 49 2.34 10.15 6.64
C ARG A 49 3.57 10.72 5.92
N TRP A 50 4.76 10.24 6.25
CA TRP A 50 6.03 10.71 5.69
C TRP A 50 6.59 9.69 4.72
N LEU A 51 7.14 10.17 3.61
CA LEU A 51 7.71 9.32 2.57
C LEU A 51 9.07 8.73 2.95
N ASN A 52 9.72 9.30 3.96
CA ASN A 52 11.15 9.12 4.22
C ASN A 52 11.55 7.69 4.61
N ARG A 53 10.69 6.96 5.36
CA ARG A 53 11.07 5.64 5.88
C ARG A 53 11.00 4.54 4.81
N THR A 54 9.98 4.55 3.98
CA THR A 54 9.71 3.42 3.06
C THR A 54 9.97 3.75 1.60
N THR A 55 10.30 5.02 1.28
CA THR A 55 10.60 5.40 -0.09
C THR A 55 11.89 6.23 -0.14
N ASN A 56 12.35 6.52 -1.35
CA ASN A 56 13.47 7.44 -1.56
C ASN A 56 13.02 8.91 -1.62
N GLY A 57 11.75 9.18 -1.36
CA GLY A 57 11.22 10.55 -1.33
C GLY A 57 11.28 11.15 0.06
N LYS A 58 10.83 12.40 0.15
CA LYS A 58 10.84 13.18 1.40
C LYS A 58 9.54 13.94 1.56
N GLY A 59 9.17 14.19 2.81
CA GLY A 59 8.01 15.01 3.15
C GLY A 59 6.74 14.18 3.28
N MET A 60 5.62 14.89 3.35
CA MET A 60 4.33 14.26 3.61
C MET A 60 3.70 13.74 2.32
N VAL A 61 3.10 12.55 2.42
CA VAL A 61 2.40 11.92 1.31
C VAL A 61 1.36 12.88 0.70
N THR A 62 0.58 13.54 1.55
CA THR A 62 -0.52 14.40 1.09
C THR A 62 -0.06 15.76 0.57
N SER A 63 1.22 16.09 0.68
CA SER A 63 1.77 17.36 0.22
C SER A 63 2.37 17.32 -1.19
N HIS A 64 2.32 16.16 -1.84
CA HIS A 64 2.93 15.97 -3.16
C HIS A 64 1.88 15.52 -4.18
N PRO A 65 2.08 15.84 -5.46
CA PRO A 65 1.19 15.33 -6.51
C PRO A 65 1.42 13.84 -6.77
N LEU A 66 0.43 13.17 -7.34
CA LEU A 66 0.53 11.75 -7.67
C LEU A 66 1.72 11.44 -8.56
N SER A 67 2.03 12.32 -9.51
CA SER A 67 3.18 12.12 -10.42
C SER A 67 4.49 11.98 -9.64
N TYR A 68 4.67 12.76 -8.58
CA TYR A 68 5.85 12.63 -7.73
C TYR A 68 5.83 11.30 -6.95
N LEU A 69 4.70 10.97 -6.32
CA LEU A 69 4.58 9.76 -5.51
C LEU A 69 4.86 8.51 -6.36
N ARG A 70 4.34 8.46 -7.58
CA ARG A 70 4.52 7.30 -8.46
C ARG A 70 5.91 7.22 -9.07
N SER A 71 6.72 8.27 -8.95
CA SER A 71 8.11 8.26 -9.42
C SER A 71 9.07 7.68 -8.38
N LEU A 72 8.61 7.51 -7.13
CA LEU A 72 9.46 7.08 -6.03
C LEU A 72 9.63 5.57 -6.00
N ASP A 73 10.78 5.15 -5.46
CA ASP A 73 11.07 3.75 -5.18
C ASP A 73 10.57 3.43 -3.76
N ALA A 74 9.63 2.52 -3.66
CA ALA A 74 9.06 2.07 -2.39
C ALA A 74 9.75 0.78 -1.90
N GLY A 75 10.95 0.51 -2.40
CA GLY A 75 11.75 -0.65 -2.07
C GLY A 75 11.85 -1.61 -3.25
N ASN A 76 13.06 -2.04 -3.57
CA ASN A 76 13.33 -3.02 -4.64
C ASN A 76 12.71 -2.66 -5.99
N GLY A 77 12.62 -1.37 -6.30
CA GLY A 77 12.04 -0.91 -7.57
C GLY A 77 10.52 -0.87 -7.59
N GLU A 78 9.85 -1.18 -6.48
CA GLU A 78 8.40 -1.10 -6.40
C GLU A 78 7.94 0.34 -6.34
N VAL A 79 6.76 0.62 -6.89
CA VAL A 79 6.13 1.93 -6.77
C VAL A 79 5.11 1.93 -5.63
N ILE A 80 4.75 3.12 -5.14
CA ILE A 80 3.61 3.25 -4.23
C ILE A 80 2.36 2.85 -5.01
N PRO A 81 1.63 1.80 -4.58
CA PRO A 81 0.51 1.33 -5.39
C PRO A 81 -0.75 2.15 -5.16
N TYR A 82 -1.64 2.13 -6.15
CA TYR A 82 -3.02 2.56 -5.97
C TYR A 82 -3.86 1.39 -5.47
N LEU A 83 -4.89 1.69 -4.68
CA LEU A 83 -5.79 0.64 -4.18
C LEU A 83 -6.41 -0.16 -5.33
N ALA A 84 -6.76 0.49 -6.43
CA ALA A 84 -7.33 -0.19 -7.59
C ALA A 84 -6.40 -1.28 -8.15
N GLU A 85 -5.09 -1.08 -8.06
CA GLU A 85 -4.12 -2.07 -8.54
C GLU A 85 -4.11 -3.34 -7.68
N VAL A 86 -4.42 -3.20 -6.39
CA VAL A 86 -4.50 -4.35 -5.49
C VAL A 86 -5.63 -5.28 -5.90
N PHE A 87 -6.77 -4.72 -6.29
CA PHE A 87 -7.91 -5.54 -6.71
C PHE A 87 -7.58 -6.39 -7.94
N GLU A 88 -6.64 -5.97 -8.77
CA GLU A 88 -6.25 -6.72 -9.96
C GLU A 88 -5.40 -7.95 -9.64
N ILE A 89 -4.72 -7.97 -8.50
CA ILE A 89 -3.80 -9.05 -8.16
C ILE A 89 -4.32 -10.00 -7.08
N LEU A 90 -5.40 -9.62 -6.38
CA LEU A 90 -5.95 -10.47 -5.31
C LEU A 90 -6.96 -11.46 -5.86
N PRO A 91 -6.97 -12.71 -5.34
CA PRO A 91 -8.06 -13.63 -5.62
C PRO A 91 -9.41 -13.05 -5.16
N ALA A 92 -10.49 -13.45 -5.82
CA ALA A 92 -11.81 -12.91 -5.54
C ALA A 92 -12.29 -13.19 -4.11
N ASP A 93 -11.79 -14.26 -3.47
CA ASP A 93 -12.17 -14.65 -2.12
C ASP A 93 -11.19 -14.16 -1.05
N ALA A 94 -10.19 -13.37 -1.42
CA ALA A 94 -9.24 -12.82 -0.46
C ALA A 94 -9.92 -11.78 0.43
N VAL A 95 -9.52 -11.76 1.70
CA VAL A 95 -9.97 -10.76 2.67
C VAL A 95 -9.08 -9.53 2.54
N LEU A 96 -9.70 -8.36 2.43
CA LEU A 96 -8.98 -7.10 2.35
C LEU A 96 -9.39 -6.22 3.53
N ASN A 97 -8.43 -5.97 4.44
CA ASN A 97 -8.62 -5.08 5.58
C ASN A 97 -7.89 -3.76 5.28
N VAL A 98 -8.65 -2.69 5.10
CA VAL A 98 -8.12 -1.38 4.73
C VAL A 98 -8.15 -0.46 5.94
N GLU A 99 -6.99 0.02 6.36
CA GLU A 99 -6.90 1.05 7.38
C GLU A 99 -6.78 2.42 6.71
N ILE A 100 -7.78 3.26 6.93
CA ILE A 100 -7.85 4.58 6.33
C ILE A 100 -7.08 5.55 7.20
N LYS A 101 -5.98 6.11 6.68
CA LYS A 101 -5.18 7.09 7.40
C LYS A 101 -5.67 8.51 7.16
N HIS A 102 -6.11 8.82 5.92
CA HIS A 102 -6.63 10.13 5.60
C HIS A 102 -7.43 10.08 4.30
N LEU A 103 -8.63 10.65 4.34
CA LEU A 103 -9.46 10.94 3.15
C LEU A 103 -9.73 12.43 3.15
N SER A 104 -9.65 13.07 1.98
CA SER A 104 -9.76 14.52 1.88
C SER A 104 -11.14 15.06 2.26
N ASN A 105 -12.17 14.21 2.25
CA ASN A 105 -13.54 14.60 2.62
C ASN A 105 -13.90 14.20 4.06
N VAL A 106 -12.94 13.79 4.86
CA VAL A 106 -13.12 13.38 6.25
C VAL A 106 -12.44 14.42 7.14
N ASP A 107 -13.22 15.08 7.95
CA ASP A 107 -12.72 16.09 8.90
C ASP A 107 -12.47 15.50 10.29
#